data_dc3a06424b893c5b7ca68f5be7bd83fa
#
_entry.id   dc3a06424b893c5b7ca68f5be7bd83fa
#
_cell.length_a   1.000
_cell.length_b   1.000
_cell.length_c   1.000
_cell.angle_alpha   90.00
_cell.angle_beta   90.00
_cell.angle_gamma   90.00
#
_symmetry.space_group_name_H-M   'P 1'
#
loop_
_entity.id
_entity.type
_entity.pdbx_description
1 polymer ?
#
loop_
_entity_poly.entity_id
_entity_poly.type
_entity_poly.pdbx_seq_one_letter_code
_entity_poly.pdbx_strand_id
1 'polypeptide(L)'
;MMIKPAITLVLLLFMGLLATGATTASAMDGLKTSDVEIRATAPGMTATGGYLTIHNHSGEADRLVGVTADFAAKAEIHTMIHENGVMKMRALRDGIEIPAGGMVELAPGGLHLMLMGLTRTLQAGQMLEVELTFASGKTRRLPAHVKRPDDIAVGDGGVSGGHNHSQSHSHSHSHSKSGS
;
A
#
# COMPACT_ATOMS: atom_id res chain seq x y z
N MET A 1 81.56 22.30 32.64
CA MET A 1 80.38 23.15 32.64
C MET A 1 79.28 22.35 32.16
N MET A 2 78.42 21.88 33.08
CA MET A 2 77.39 20.78 32.85
C MET A 2 76.09 21.42 32.50
N ILE A 3 75.48 20.98 31.39
CA ILE A 3 74.12 21.32 31.06
C ILE A 3 73.35 19.98 30.93
N LYS A 4 72.42 19.77 31.84
CA LYS A 4 71.48 18.60 31.83
C LYS A 4 70.37 18.86 30.83
N PRO A 5 69.97 17.90 29.98
CA PRO A 5 68.75 18.01 29.25
C PRO A 5 67.57 17.46 30.10
N ALA A 6 66.60 18.32 30.33
CA ALA A 6 65.35 17.95 30.93
C ALA A 6 64.56 17.10 29.92
N ILE A 7 64.21 15.86 30.28
CA ILE A 7 63.34 14.99 29.53
C ILE A 7 61.95 15.44 29.85
N THR A 8 61.31 16.13 28.93
CA THR A 8 59.87 16.47 28.98
C THR A 8 59.08 15.29 28.46
N LEU A 9 58.53 14.54 29.40
CA LEU A 9 57.56 13.45 29.10
C LEU A 9 56.24 14.07 28.63
N VAL A 10 56.02 14.16 27.34
CA VAL A 10 54.71 14.52 26.76
C VAL A 10 53.84 13.29 26.79
N LEU A 11 52.98 13.23 27.77
CA LEU A 11 51.91 12.23 27.89
C LEU A 11 50.83 12.62 26.89
N LEU A 12 50.87 12.04 25.70
CA LEU A 12 49.76 12.14 24.71
C LEU A 12 48.58 11.36 25.23
N LEU A 13 47.63 12.09 25.81
CA LEU A 13 46.31 11.60 26.16
C LEU A 13 45.53 11.33 24.88
N PHE A 14 45.58 10.07 24.39
CA PHE A 14 44.80 9.62 23.29
C PHE A 14 43.34 9.46 23.79
N MET A 15 42.59 10.53 23.74
CA MET A 15 41.15 10.53 24.02
C MET A 15 40.45 9.88 22.85
N GLY A 16 40.28 8.55 22.95
CA GLY A 16 39.52 7.76 21.97
C GLY A 16 38.07 8.21 21.95
N LEU A 17 37.73 8.99 20.93
CA LEU A 17 36.34 9.32 20.59
C LEU A 17 35.67 8.04 20.12
N LEU A 18 35.01 7.34 21.05
CA LEU A 18 34.05 6.26 20.72
C LEU A 18 32.90 6.91 19.96
N ALA A 19 33.00 6.93 18.63
CA ALA A 19 31.88 7.17 17.77
C ALA A 19 30.92 5.99 17.98
N THR A 20 29.95 6.16 18.87
CA THR A 20 28.77 5.29 18.94
C THR A 20 28.03 5.48 17.62
N GLY A 21 28.35 4.63 16.64
CA GLY A 21 27.56 4.48 15.43
C GLY A 21 26.17 4.09 15.88
N ALA A 22 25.24 5.05 15.88
CA ALA A 22 23.83 4.74 15.94
C ALA A 22 23.52 3.93 14.68
N THR A 23 23.56 2.59 14.81
CA THR A 23 22.88 1.71 13.86
C THR A 23 21.42 2.11 13.92
N THR A 24 21.00 2.95 12.96
CA THR A 24 19.58 3.08 12.64
C THR A 24 19.14 1.68 12.23
N ALA A 25 18.63 0.90 13.19
CA ALA A 25 17.84 -0.25 12.87
C ALA A 25 16.79 0.28 11.90
N SER A 26 16.86 -0.12 10.63
CA SER A 26 15.76 0.03 9.69
C SER A 26 14.62 -0.67 10.38
N ALA A 27 13.75 0.11 11.01
CA ALA A 27 12.51 -0.40 11.57
C ALA A 27 11.89 -1.20 10.44
N MET A 28 11.74 -2.52 10.64
CA MET A 28 11.13 -3.39 9.66
C MET A 28 9.84 -2.70 9.28
N ASP A 29 9.80 -2.23 8.05
CA ASP A 29 8.67 -1.49 7.54
C ASP A 29 7.46 -2.42 7.58
N GLY A 30 6.65 -2.25 8.62
CA GLY A 30 5.49 -3.11 8.88
C GLY A 30 4.42 -3.04 7.80
N LEU A 31 4.54 -2.09 6.86
CA LEU A 31 3.63 -1.99 5.73
C LEU A 31 4.06 -2.95 4.62
N LYS A 32 3.18 -3.88 4.26
CA LYS A 32 3.29 -4.74 3.08
C LYS A 32 2.16 -4.46 2.12
N THR A 33 2.46 -4.45 0.84
CA THR A 33 1.49 -4.21 -0.23
C THR A 33 1.48 -5.39 -1.20
N SER A 34 0.32 -5.70 -1.79
CA SER A 34 0.29 -6.46 -3.03
C SER A 34 0.79 -5.60 -4.20
N ASP A 35 1.02 -6.21 -5.34
CA ASP A 35 1.16 -5.48 -6.60
C ASP A 35 -0.14 -4.74 -6.92
N VAL A 36 -0.01 -3.64 -7.66
CA VAL A 36 -1.18 -2.88 -8.11
C VAL A 36 -1.78 -3.56 -9.34
N GLU A 37 -3.08 -3.77 -9.33
CA GLU A 37 -3.85 -4.20 -10.49
C GLU A 37 -4.54 -2.99 -11.11
N ILE A 38 -4.26 -2.70 -12.38
CA ILE A 38 -4.87 -1.58 -13.10
C ILE A 38 -5.82 -2.13 -14.17
N ARG A 39 -7.02 -1.57 -14.25
CA ARG A 39 -7.98 -1.93 -15.29
C ARG A 39 -7.49 -1.45 -16.65
N ALA A 40 -7.42 -2.34 -17.64
CA ALA A 40 -7.17 -2.00 -19.03
C ALA A 40 -8.22 -1.03 -19.57
N THR A 41 -7.82 -0.19 -20.52
CA THR A 41 -8.70 0.84 -21.08
C THR A 41 -8.97 0.60 -22.57
N ALA A 42 -10.15 0.99 -23.03
CA ALA A 42 -10.44 1.12 -24.44
C ALA A 42 -9.78 2.38 -25.02
N PRO A 43 -9.55 2.45 -26.34
CA PRO A 43 -9.07 3.68 -26.99
C PRO A 43 -9.96 4.88 -26.67
N GLY A 44 -9.35 6.02 -26.34
CA GLY A 44 -10.05 7.25 -25.99
C GLY A 44 -10.49 7.37 -24.51
N MET A 45 -10.35 6.33 -23.71
CA MET A 45 -10.56 6.45 -22.26
C MET A 45 -9.42 7.24 -21.61
N THR A 46 -9.77 8.23 -20.80
CA THR A 46 -8.82 9.13 -20.14
C THR A 46 -8.66 8.83 -18.64
N ALA A 47 -9.38 7.84 -18.11
CA ALA A 47 -9.32 7.47 -16.71
C ALA A 47 -9.53 5.96 -16.51
N THR A 48 -8.96 5.43 -15.42
CA THR A 48 -9.09 4.02 -15.01
C THR A 48 -8.95 3.85 -13.51
N GLY A 49 -9.34 2.67 -13.02
CA GLY A 49 -9.19 2.25 -11.62
C GLY A 49 -7.93 1.42 -11.39
N GLY A 50 -7.34 1.56 -10.19
CA GLY A 50 -6.27 0.73 -9.69
C GLY A 50 -6.64 0.15 -8.32
N TYR A 51 -6.18 -1.08 -8.04
CA TYR A 51 -6.56 -1.88 -6.90
C TYR A 51 -5.35 -2.54 -6.27
N LEU A 52 -5.33 -2.69 -4.96
CA LEU A 52 -4.28 -3.37 -4.20
C LEU A 52 -4.73 -3.63 -2.77
N THR A 53 -4.00 -4.49 -2.07
CA THR A 53 -4.16 -4.69 -0.62
C THR A 53 -2.93 -4.14 0.11
N ILE A 54 -3.16 -3.47 1.24
CA ILE A 54 -2.12 -2.96 2.12
C ILE A 54 -2.29 -3.61 3.49
N HIS A 55 -1.27 -4.32 3.96
CA HIS A 55 -1.19 -4.89 5.29
C HIS A 55 -0.28 -4.06 6.17
N ASN A 56 -0.73 -3.70 7.35
CA ASN A 56 0.07 -3.03 8.35
C ASN A 56 0.41 -4.01 9.50
N HIS A 57 1.60 -4.55 9.47
CA HIS A 57 2.10 -5.45 10.51
C HIS A 57 2.81 -4.68 11.65
N SER A 58 2.79 -3.35 11.63
CA SER A 58 3.35 -2.53 12.71
C SER A 58 2.38 -2.39 13.89
N GLY A 59 2.91 -1.97 15.03
CA GLY A 59 2.10 -1.64 16.21
C GLY A 59 1.42 -0.26 16.16
N GLU A 60 1.61 0.50 15.08
CA GLU A 60 1.07 1.86 14.92
C GLU A 60 0.23 1.94 13.64
N ALA A 61 -0.87 2.69 13.70
CA ALA A 61 -1.65 2.98 12.49
C ALA A 61 -0.87 3.91 11.55
N ASP A 62 -1.06 3.75 10.25
CA ASP A 62 -0.57 4.67 9.24
C ASP A 62 -1.73 5.10 8.32
N ARG A 63 -1.48 5.95 7.35
CA ARG A 63 -2.50 6.44 6.42
C ARG A 63 -1.92 6.54 5.02
N LEU A 64 -2.59 5.95 4.04
CA LEU A 64 -2.30 6.21 2.63
C LEU A 64 -2.87 7.58 2.26
N VAL A 65 -1.99 8.54 1.97
CA VAL A 65 -2.39 9.95 1.72
C VAL A 65 -2.17 10.40 0.28
N GLY A 66 -1.41 9.63 -0.51
CA GLY A 66 -1.12 10.01 -1.88
C GLY A 66 -0.81 8.83 -2.77
N VAL A 67 -1.01 9.04 -4.06
CA VAL A 67 -0.65 8.14 -5.14
C VAL A 67 -0.20 8.95 -6.35
N THR A 68 0.83 8.48 -7.05
CA THR A 68 1.30 9.05 -8.33
C THR A 68 1.63 7.95 -9.33
N ALA A 69 1.52 8.27 -10.62
CA ALA A 69 1.87 7.40 -11.72
C ALA A 69 2.29 8.25 -12.93
N ASP A 70 3.36 7.88 -13.62
CA ASP A 70 3.92 8.65 -14.77
C ASP A 70 3.00 8.66 -16.00
N PHE A 71 2.12 7.68 -16.11
CA PHE A 71 1.15 7.52 -17.19
C PHE A 71 -0.20 8.20 -16.93
N ALA A 72 -0.38 8.89 -15.79
CA ALA A 72 -1.59 9.61 -15.43
C ALA A 72 -1.26 11.02 -14.95
N ALA A 73 -1.96 12.03 -15.46
CA ALA A 73 -1.76 13.42 -15.06
C ALA A 73 -2.17 13.66 -13.58
N LYS A 74 -3.09 12.85 -13.07
CA LYS A 74 -3.60 12.91 -11.69
C LYS A 74 -3.97 11.53 -11.20
N ALA A 75 -3.62 11.23 -9.95
CA ALA A 75 -4.07 10.04 -9.27
C ALA A 75 -4.66 10.42 -7.90
N GLU A 76 -5.77 9.83 -7.53
CA GLU A 76 -6.50 10.09 -6.29
C GLU A 76 -6.96 8.79 -5.65
N ILE A 77 -7.25 8.85 -4.35
CA ILE A 77 -7.87 7.77 -3.61
C ILE A 77 -9.37 8.05 -3.56
N HIS A 78 -10.17 7.11 -4.02
CA HIS A 78 -11.63 7.24 -4.08
C HIS A 78 -12.32 6.12 -3.31
N THR A 79 -13.57 6.35 -2.96
CA THR A 79 -14.49 5.35 -2.44
C THR A 79 -15.82 5.41 -3.17
N MET A 80 -16.50 4.26 -3.22
CA MET A 80 -17.90 4.20 -3.63
C MET A 80 -18.78 4.29 -2.41
N ILE A 81 -19.75 5.20 -2.40
CA ILE A 81 -20.77 5.31 -1.36
C ILE A 81 -22.15 5.10 -1.96
N HIS A 82 -23.02 4.46 -1.19
CA HIS A 82 -24.42 4.31 -1.56
C HIS A 82 -25.26 5.40 -0.88
N GLU A 83 -25.81 6.31 -1.67
CA GLU A 83 -26.58 7.46 -1.16
C GLU A 83 -27.90 7.58 -1.92
N ASN A 84 -29.02 7.49 -1.21
CA ASN A 84 -30.37 7.57 -1.77
C ASN A 84 -30.64 6.59 -2.96
N GLY A 85 -30.15 5.35 -2.85
CA GLY A 85 -30.31 4.34 -3.89
C GLY A 85 -29.35 4.48 -5.08
N VAL A 86 -28.43 5.43 -5.03
CA VAL A 86 -27.44 5.69 -6.11
C VAL A 86 -26.03 5.49 -5.60
N MET A 87 -25.21 4.74 -6.37
CA MET A 87 -23.77 4.65 -6.11
C MET A 87 -23.07 5.91 -6.58
N LYS A 88 -22.36 6.56 -5.66
CA LYS A 88 -21.56 7.77 -5.94
C LYS A 88 -20.10 7.54 -5.61
N MET A 89 -19.24 8.00 -6.50
CA MET A 89 -17.79 8.00 -6.29
C MET A 89 -17.39 9.30 -5.59
N ARG A 90 -16.57 9.20 -4.54
CA ARG A 90 -16.04 10.35 -3.81
C ARG A 90 -14.54 10.24 -3.59
N ALA A 91 -13.82 11.34 -3.80
CA ALA A 91 -12.41 11.44 -3.45
C ALA A 91 -12.24 11.51 -1.92
N LEU A 92 -11.30 10.72 -1.41
CA LEU A 92 -10.88 10.74 -0.01
C LEU A 92 -9.64 11.61 0.14
N ARG A 93 -9.86 12.92 0.34
CA ARG A 93 -8.76 13.90 0.41
C ARG A 93 -7.85 13.71 1.61
N ASP A 94 -8.38 13.16 2.69
CA ASP A 94 -7.64 12.87 3.91
C ASP A 94 -6.97 11.48 3.86
N GLY A 95 -7.11 10.78 2.73
CA GLY A 95 -6.57 9.44 2.54
C GLY A 95 -7.33 8.35 3.28
N ILE A 96 -6.72 7.16 3.37
CA ILE A 96 -7.29 5.97 3.99
C ILE A 96 -6.42 5.58 5.19
N GLU A 97 -7.03 5.43 6.37
CA GLU A 97 -6.36 4.90 7.55
C GLU A 97 -6.11 3.41 7.40
N ILE A 98 -4.91 2.98 7.77
CA ILE A 98 -4.46 1.59 7.78
C ILE A 98 -4.19 1.23 9.25
N PRO A 99 -5.12 0.53 9.92
CA PRO A 99 -5.01 0.24 11.35
C PRO A 99 -3.73 -0.54 11.69
N ALA A 100 -3.23 -0.37 12.90
CA ALA A 100 -2.15 -1.19 13.44
C ALA A 100 -2.56 -2.67 13.44
N GLY A 101 -1.71 -3.55 12.91
CA GLY A 101 -2.00 -4.97 12.77
C GLY A 101 -3.16 -5.31 11.81
N GLY A 102 -3.68 -4.32 11.08
CA GLY A 102 -4.82 -4.48 10.17
C GLY A 102 -4.44 -4.47 8.70
N MET A 103 -5.46 -4.49 7.86
CA MET A 103 -5.31 -4.37 6.41
C MET A 103 -6.38 -3.46 5.81
N VAL A 104 -6.08 -2.93 4.64
CA VAL A 104 -7.02 -2.19 3.80
C VAL A 104 -6.98 -2.79 2.41
N GLU A 105 -8.15 -3.10 1.88
CA GLU A 105 -8.32 -3.60 0.52
C GLU A 105 -8.93 -2.50 -0.36
N LEU A 106 -8.25 -2.18 -1.44
CA LEU A 106 -8.77 -1.36 -2.53
C LEU A 106 -9.22 -2.31 -3.64
N ALA A 107 -10.54 -2.37 -3.89
CA ALA A 107 -11.14 -3.31 -4.83
C ALA A 107 -12.31 -2.68 -5.60
N PRO A 108 -12.71 -3.24 -6.74
CA PRO A 108 -13.87 -2.78 -7.49
C PRO A 108 -15.14 -2.70 -6.62
N GLY A 109 -15.85 -1.59 -6.72
CA GLY A 109 -17.07 -1.35 -5.94
C GLY A 109 -16.87 -0.70 -4.57
N GLY A 110 -15.63 -0.60 -4.09
CA GLY A 110 -15.27 0.00 -2.81
C GLY A 110 -14.22 1.09 -2.94
N LEU A 111 -13.21 1.02 -2.06
CA LEU A 111 -12.02 1.86 -2.12
C LEU A 111 -11.23 1.53 -3.40
N HIS A 112 -10.66 2.53 -4.05
CA HIS A 112 -9.83 2.35 -5.23
C HIS A 112 -8.91 3.54 -5.52
N LEU A 113 -7.88 3.31 -6.30
CA LEU A 113 -7.09 4.37 -6.90
C LEU A 113 -7.79 4.82 -8.18
N MET A 114 -7.97 6.12 -8.34
CA MET A 114 -8.51 6.70 -9.57
C MET A 114 -7.40 7.41 -10.32
N LEU A 115 -7.03 6.87 -11.49
CA LEU A 115 -5.98 7.37 -12.37
C LEU A 115 -6.62 8.14 -13.52
N MET A 116 -6.34 9.44 -13.62
CA MET A 116 -7.01 10.37 -14.55
C MET A 116 -6.00 11.09 -15.44
N GLY A 117 -6.48 11.52 -16.61
CA GLY A 117 -5.61 12.16 -17.60
C GLY A 117 -4.55 11.20 -18.11
N LEU A 118 -4.97 9.97 -18.49
CA LEU A 118 -4.06 8.95 -19.01
C LEU A 118 -3.37 9.46 -20.28
N THR A 119 -2.05 9.30 -20.35
CA THR A 119 -1.22 9.73 -21.47
C THR A 119 -1.24 8.75 -22.64
N ARG A 120 -1.75 7.54 -22.42
CA ARG A 120 -1.85 6.45 -23.41
C ARG A 120 -2.95 5.45 -23.03
N THR A 121 -3.39 4.67 -24.01
CA THR A 121 -4.24 3.50 -23.75
C THR A 121 -3.46 2.44 -22.97
N LEU A 122 -4.06 1.88 -21.94
CA LEU A 122 -3.47 0.82 -21.11
C LEU A 122 -3.98 -0.54 -21.58
N GLN A 123 -3.08 -1.37 -22.08
CA GLN A 123 -3.41 -2.70 -22.62
C GLN A 123 -3.12 -3.78 -21.56
N ALA A 124 -3.99 -4.80 -21.48
CA ALA A 124 -3.77 -5.95 -20.61
C ALA A 124 -2.43 -6.62 -20.89
N GLY A 125 -1.73 -7.02 -19.83
CA GLY A 125 -0.39 -7.59 -19.90
C GLY A 125 0.75 -6.57 -19.79
N GLN A 126 0.48 -5.27 -19.86
CA GLN A 126 1.49 -4.25 -19.58
C GLN A 126 1.86 -4.23 -18.09
N MET A 127 3.12 -3.94 -17.81
CA MET A 127 3.64 -3.65 -16.48
C MET A 127 4.04 -2.18 -16.41
N LEU A 128 3.55 -1.46 -15.42
CA LEU A 128 3.76 -0.04 -15.16
C LEU A 128 4.26 0.12 -13.71
N GLU A 129 4.42 1.34 -13.26
CA GLU A 129 4.80 1.65 -11.87
C GLU A 129 3.84 2.67 -11.27
N VAL A 130 3.50 2.47 -9.99
CA VAL A 130 2.73 3.41 -9.17
C VAL A 130 3.51 3.68 -7.89
N GLU A 131 3.56 4.94 -7.46
CA GLU A 131 4.15 5.32 -6.18
C GLU A 131 3.05 5.69 -5.20
N LEU A 132 3.08 5.08 -4.02
CA LEU A 132 2.20 5.38 -2.88
C LEU A 132 2.95 6.24 -1.87
N THR A 133 2.25 7.18 -1.25
CA THR A 133 2.77 8.04 -0.18
C THR A 133 1.92 7.86 1.07
N PHE A 134 2.60 7.64 2.21
CA PHE A 134 1.97 7.44 3.52
C PHE A 134 2.19 8.65 4.43
N ALA A 135 1.29 8.83 5.41
CA ALA A 135 1.37 9.94 6.37
C ALA A 135 2.63 9.89 7.25
N SER A 136 3.18 8.71 7.46
CA SER A 136 4.49 8.52 8.12
C SER A 136 5.69 9.09 7.32
N GLY A 137 5.45 9.62 6.11
CA GLY A 137 6.48 10.10 5.20
C GLY A 137 7.13 9.00 4.35
N LYS A 138 6.72 7.75 4.52
CA LYS A 138 7.19 6.63 3.69
C LYS A 138 6.60 6.71 2.30
N THR A 139 7.37 6.26 1.30
CA THR A 139 6.91 6.05 -0.07
C THR A 139 7.15 4.60 -0.49
N ARG A 140 6.32 4.11 -1.43
CA ARG A 140 6.42 2.77 -2.01
C ARG A 140 6.22 2.85 -3.51
N ARG A 141 7.21 2.38 -4.27
CA ARG A 141 7.07 2.14 -5.69
C ARG A 141 6.70 0.68 -5.89
N LEU A 142 5.61 0.46 -6.59
CA LEU A 142 5.02 -0.85 -6.78
C LEU A 142 4.86 -1.16 -8.26
N PRO A 143 5.13 -2.40 -8.69
CA PRO A 143 4.73 -2.84 -10.00
C PRO A 143 3.20 -2.78 -10.13
N ALA A 144 2.74 -2.37 -11.29
CA ALA A 144 1.33 -2.19 -11.59
C ALA A 144 1.00 -2.99 -12.87
N HIS A 145 0.28 -4.08 -12.68
CA HIS A 145 -0.11 -4.99 -13.73
C HIS A 145 -1.43 -4.56 -14.37
N VAL A 146 -1.41 -4.27 -15.66
CA VAL A 146 -2.64 -3.96 -16.39
C VAL A 146 -3.38 -5.26 -16.70
N LYS A 147 -4.60 -5.39 -16.18
CA LYS A 147 -5.47 -6.56 -16.34
C LYS A 147 -6.76 -6.20 -17.07
N ARG A 148 -7.37 -7.20 -17.72
CA ARG A 148 -8.73 -7.03 -18.25
C ARG A 148 -9.71 -6.81 -17.11
N PRO A 149 -10.81 -6.07 -17.31
CA PRO A 149 -11.82 -5.86 -16.26
C PRO A 149 -12.30 -7.15 -15.59
N ASP A 150 -12.47 -8.21 -16.37
CA ASP A 150 -12.99 -9.51 -15.92
C ASP A 150 -11.95 -10.34 -15.14
N ASP A 151 -10.65 -9.99 -15.26
CA ASP A 151 -9.56 -10.66 -14.55
C ASP A 151 -9.24 -10.01 -13.18
N ILE A 152 -9.91 -8.89 -12.86
CA ILE A 152 -9.74 -8.19 -11.58
C ILE A 152 -10.82 -8.70 -10.63
N ALA A 153 -10.39 -9.28 -9.51
CA ALA A 153 -11.31 -9.78 -8.50
C ALA A 153 -12.18 -8.65 -7.93
N VAL A 154 -13.47 -8.91 -7.80
CA VAL A 154 -14.39 -8.03 -7.08
C VAL A 154 -14.21 -8.35 -5.60
N GLY A 155 -13.50 -7.46 -4.89
CA GLY A 155 -13.32 -7.57 -3.44
C GLY A 155 -14.44 -6.92 -2.66
N ASP A 156 -14.43 -7.13 -1.35
CA ASP A 156 -15.38 -6.49 -0.44
C ASP A 156 -15.01 -5.02 -0.15
N GLY A 157 -13.90 -4.55 -0.70
CA GLY A 157 -13.39 -3.16 -0.71
C GLY A 157 -13.52 -2.43 0.61
N GLY A 158 -12.95 -2.97 1.70
CA GLY A 158 -13.12 -2.42 3.04
C GLY A 158 -11.87 -2.45 3.92
N VAL A 159 -12.00 -1.87 5.10
CA VAL A 159 -11.01 -1.94 6.18
C VAL A 159 -11.39 -3.09 7.10
N SER A 160 -10.59 -4.16 7.14
CA SER A 160 -10.79 -5.27 8.08
C SER A 160 -9.90 -5.08 9.32
N GLY A 161 -10.51 -4.70 10.44
CA GLY A 161 -9.91 -4.88 11.76
C GLY A 161 -10.12 -6.33 12.18
N GLY A 162 -9.03 -7.03 12.51
CA GLY A 162 -8.98 -8.47 12.72
C GLY A 162 -10.03 -9.03 13.67
N HIS A 163 -11.11 -9.54 13.11
CA HIS A 163 -12.05 -10.43 13.79
C HIS A 163 -12.14 -11.73 12.98
N ASN A 164 -11.52 -12.77 13.55
CA ASN A 164 -11.65 -14.15 13.08
C ASN A 164 -13.12 -14.60 13.22
N HIS A 165 -13.86 -14.68 12.14
CA HIS A 165 -15.08 -15.46 12.08
C HIS A 165 -14.93 -16.61 11.08
N SER A 166 -14.48 -17.76 11.62
CA SER A 166 -14.63 -19.05 10.96
C SER A 166 -16.12 -19.42 10.96
N GLN A 167 -16.82 -19.25 9.85
CA GLN A 167 -18.13 -19.88 9.63
C GLN A 167 -18.00 -20.92 8.54
N SER A 168 -17.88 -22.17 8.99
CA SER A 168 -18.01 -23.35 8.13
C SER A 168 -19.51 -23.62 7.90
N HIS A 169 -20.02 -23.34 6.71
CA HIS A 169 -21.35 -23.81 6.29
C HIS A 169 -21.19 -25.10 5.47
N SER A 170 -21.42 -26.23 6.14
CA SER A 170 -21.60 -27.53 5.50
C SER A 170 -23.07 -27.66 5.06
N HIS A 171 -23.36 -27.55 3.77
CA HIS A 171 -24.64 -27.94 3.21
C HIS A 171 -24.60 -29.40 2.75
N SER A 172 -25.22 -30.28 3.53
CA SER A 172 -25.52 -31.67 3.14
C SER A 172 -26.87 -31.68 2.46
N HIS A 173 -26.91 -31.90 1.15
CA HIS A 173 -28.11 -32.23 0.43
C HIS A 173 -28.31 -33.75 0.44
N SER A 174 -29.27 -34.22 1.23
CA SER A 174 -29.78 -35.60 1.16
C SER A 174 -30.95 -35.65 0.14
N HIS A 175 -30.73 -36.29 -0.99
CA HIS A 175 -31.82 -36.70 -1.88
C HIS A 175 -32.39 -38.03 -1.39
N SER A 176 -33.63 -37.99 -0.87
CA SER A 176 -34.44 -39.19 -0.72
C SER A 176 -35.33 -39.38 -1.95
N LYS A 177 -35.05 -40.45 -2.71
CA LYS A 177 -35.93 -41.01 -3.69
C LYS A 177 -36.93 -41.92 -2.96
N SER A 178 -38.23 -41.70 -3.08
CA SER A 178 -39.26 -42.74 -2.86
C SER A 178 -40.08 -42.87 -4.11
N GLY A 179 -40.04 -44.07 -4.67
CA GLY A 179 -40.94 -44.48 -5.75
C GLY A 179 -42.20 -45.15 -5.17
N SER A 180 -43.24 -45.02 -5.90
CA SER A 180 -44.31 -45.96 -6.15
C SER A 180 -45.22 -45.39 -7.21
#